data_c22742767aaf7f64231ec886f682834a
#
_entry.id   c22742767aaf7f64231ec886f682834a
#
_cell.length_a   1.000
_cell.length_b   1.000
_cell.length_c   1.000
_cell.angle_alpha   90.00
_cell.angle_beta   90.00
_cell.angle_gamma   90.00
#
_symmetry.space_group_name_H-M   'P 1'
#
loop_
_entity.id
_entity.type
_entity.pdbx_description
1 polymer ?
#
loop_
_entity_poly.entity_id
_entity_poly.type
_entity_poly.pdbx_seq_one_letter_code
_entity_poly.pdbx_strand_id
1 'polypeptide(L)'
;GVKEIKVQAPAAGEEKQVYVLVTSENIVIEKIITLRPESIELYLESVDGYTPVWYQGRAQIAEESVVKVVAVPDSFNAIGGDTVRVFTWSKNNFKDANQSGKGRQAFITKLSPFTNSENISVETGNTSKTLSIVPHPTNISLYEYSPLFGTRFEKELTGSLSLTKDDVTFEVVPWFFSAPNRNSSIL
;
A
#
# COMPACT_ATOMS: atom_id res chain seq x y z
N GLY A 1 20.84 42.96 -16.56
CA GLY A 1 19.54 42.38 -16.92
C GLY A 1 19.40 41.01 -16.30
N VAL A 2 18.19 40.61 -15.86
CA VAL A 2 17.89 39.26 -15.39
C VAL A 2 17.91 38.32 -16.60
N LYS A 3 18.70 37.23 -16.52
CA LYS A 3 18.68 36.18 -17.53
C LYS A 3 17.98 34.96 -16.95
N GLU A 4 16.97 34.48 -17.64
CA GLU A 4 16.26 33.27 -17.30
C GLU A 4 16.95 32.05 -17.94
N ILE A 5 17.16 31.00 -17.18
CA ILE A 5 17.69 29.74 -17.67
C ILE A 5 16.63 28.67 -17.43
N LYS A 6 16.14 28.04 -18.49
CA LYS A 6 15.20 26.92 -18.42
C LYS A 6 15.99 25.60 -18.38
N VAL A 7 15.79 24.81 -17.33
CA VAL A 7 16.44 23.51 -17.16
C VAL A 7 15.38 22.44 -17.10
N GLN A 8 15.61 21.34 -17.85
CA GLN A 8 14.72 20.18 -17.80
C GLN A 8 14.97 19.41 -16.49
N ALA A 9 13.91 19.13 -15.74
CA ALA A 9 13.98 18.30 -14.53
C ALA A 9 14.37 16.86 -14.90
N PRO A 10 15.15 16.17 -14.06
CA PRO A 10 15.42 14.75 -14.23
C PRO A 10 14.16 13.91 -13.94
N ALA A 11 14.24 12.59 -14.16
CA ALA A 11 13.16 11.67 -13.80
C ALA A 11 12.97 11.59 -12.26
N ALA A 12 11.80 11.14 -11.82
CA ALA A 12 11.53 10.94 -10.39
C ALA A 12 12.53 9.94 -9.80
N GLY A 13 13.14 10.29 -8.67
CA GLY A 13 14.19 9.50 -8.01
C GLY A 13 15.62 9.76 -8.52
N GLU A 14 15.79 10.58 -9.56
CA GLU A 14 17.11 10.98 -10.06
C GLU A 14 17.47 12.38 -9.57
N GLU A 15 18.78 12.64 -9.46
CA GLU A 15 19.32 13.96 -9.14
C GLU A 15 20.05 14.53 -10.35
N LYS A 16 19.88 15.81 -10.61
CA LYS A 16 20.64 16.55 -11.64
C LYS A 16 21.28 17.78 -11.02
N GLN A 17 22.60 17.87 -11.18
CA GLN A 17 23.31 19.09 -10.81
C GLN A 17 23.35 20.08 -11.98
N VAL A 18 23.00 21.30 -11.70
CA VAL A 18 23.07 22.42 -12.63
C VAL A 18 24.16 23.37 -12.16
N TYR A 19 25.16 23.53 -13.00
CA TYR A 19 26.28 24.41 -12.77
C TYR A 19 25.96 25.76 -13.42
N VAL A 20 25.93 26.82 -12.64
CA VAL A 20 25.74 28.18 -13.13
C VAL A 20 27.05 28.95 -12.94
N LEU A 21 27.65 29.31 -14.04
CA LEU A 21 28.87 30.12 -14.05
C LEU A 21 28.56 31.51 -14.57
N VAL A 22 28.90 32.53 -13.78
CA VAL A 22 28.77 33.91 -14.15
C VAL A 22 30.17 34.53 -14.20
N THR A 23 30.57 35.00 -15.38
CA THR A 23 31.86 35.66 -15.60
C THR A 23 31.66 37.12 -15.89
N SER A 24 32.42 37.98 -15.21
CA SER A 24 32.61 39.40 -15.52
C SER A 24 34.11 39.65 -15.57
N GLU A 25 34.56 40.74 -16.14
CA GLU A 25 35.95 41.04 -16.50
C GLU A 25 37.03 40.52 -15.51
N ASN A 26 36.77 40.54 -14.21
CA ASN A 26 37.70 40.06 -13.15
C ASN A 26 37.05 39.15 -12.10
N ILE A 27 35.82 38.76 -12.28
CA ILE A 27 35.06 37.97 -11.28
C ILE A 27 34.44 36.76 -11.94
N VAL A 28 34.68 35.59 -11.37
CA VAL A 28 34.04 34.35 -11.74
C VAL A 28 33.26 33.85 -10.52
N ILE A 29 31.96 33.71 -10.66
CA ILE A 29 31.07 33.17 -9.60
C ILE A 29 30.49 31.88 -10.13
N GLU A 30 30.70 30.79 -9.39
CA GLU A 30 30.09 29.49 -9.66
C GLU A 30 29.05 29.19 -8.59
N LYS A 31 27.91 28.68 -9.01
CA LYS A 31 26.86 28.16 -8.14
C LYS A 31 26.35 26.83 -8.65
N ILE A 32 26.32 25.85 -7.76
CA ILE A 32 25.76 24.53 -8.05
C ILE A 32 24.37 24.43 -7.43
N ILE A 33 23.40 24.01 -8.23
CA ILE A 33 22.02 23.77 -7.80
C ILE A 33 21.72 22.31 -8.08
N THR A 34 21.33 21.56 -7.06
CA THR A 34 20.86 20.19 -7.22
C THR A 34 19.35 20.19 -7.41
N LEU A 35 18.89 19.66 -8.54
CA LEU A 35 17.49 19.45 -8.85
C LEU A 35 17.14 18.02 -8.48
N ARG A 36 16.18 17.85 -7.59
CA ARG A 36 15.63 16.56 -7.18
C ARG A 36 14.12 16.64 -7.34
N PRO A 37 13.52 15.94 -8.32
CA PRO A 37 12.07 15.86 -8.43
C PRO A 37 11.48 15.19 -7.19
N GLU A 38 10.35 15.69 -6.75
CA GLU A 38 9.61 15.02 -5.66
C GLU A 38 9.09 13.66 -6.13
N SER A 39 9.14 12.68 -5.25
CA SER A 39 8.48 11.38 -5.42
C SER A 39 7.51 11.11 -4.27
N ILE A 40 6.61 10.18 -4.48
CA ILE A 40 5.65 9.70 -3.48
C ILE A 40 5.78 8.20 -3.40
N GLU A 41 5.89 7.65 -2.18
CA GLU A 41 5.71 6.24 -1.94
C GLU A 41 4.31 5.96 -1.40
N LEU A 42 3.72 4.83 -1.81
CA LEU A 42 2.43 4.37 -1.35
C LEU A 42 2.60 3.08 -0.56
N TYR A 43 2.13 3.11 0.67
CA TYR A 43 2.10 1.95 1.55
C TYR A 43 0.67 1.46 1.70
N LEU A 44 0.49 0.15 1.59
CA LEU A 44 -0.80 -0.52 1.60
C LEU A 44 -0.90 -1.45 2.81
N GLU A 45 -2.02 -1.37 3.50
CA GLU A 45 -2.35 -2.18 4.67
C GLU A 45 -3.78 -2.70 4.56
N SER A 46 -4.00 -3.98 4.87
CA SER A 46 -5.34 -4.51 5.11
C SER A 46 -5.77 -4.15 6.54
N VAL A 47 -6.92 -3.52 6.68
CA VAL A 47 -7.44 -3.06 7.98
C VAL A 47 -8.22 -4.17 8.69
N ASP A 48 -8.93 -5.00 7.94
CA ASP A 48 -9.87 -6.02 8.41
C ASP A 48 -9.51 -7.45 7.97
N GLY A 49 -8.30 -7.64 7.43
CA GLY A 49 -7.84 -8.96 7.00
C GLY A 49 -7.73 -9.94 8.17
N TYR A 50 -8.37 -11.08 8.04
CA TYR A 50 -8.24 -12.17 9.00
C TYR A 50 -6.90 -12.87 8.83
N THR A 51 -6.24 -13.14 9.95
CA THR A 51 -5.07 -14.03 10.02
C THR A 51 -5.24 -15.01 11.17
N PRO A 52 -4.97 -16.30 10.96
CA PRO A 52 -4.93 -17.26 12.07
C PRO A 52 -3.95 -16.82 13.16
N VAL A 53 -4.24 -17.12 14.41
CA VAL A 53 -3.45 -16.66 15.59
C VAL A 53 -1.97 -17.05 15.49
N TRP A 54 -1.67 -18.19 14.90
CA TRP A 54 -0.31 -18.71 14.72
C TRP A 54 0.41 -18.17 13.48
N TYR A 55 -0.30 -17.46 12.57
CA TYR A 55 0.29 -16.87 11.38
C TYR A 55 1.02 -15.58 11.72
N GLN A 56 2.34 -15.57 11.50
CA GLN A 56 3.20 -14.42 11.81
C GLN A 56 3.36 -13.43 10.64
N GLY A 57 2.73 -13.70 9.50
CA GLY A 57 2.78 -12.84 8.32
C GLY A 57 1.79 -11.66 8.42
N ARG A 58 1.84 -10.79 7.40
CA ARG A 58 0.85 -9.71 7.26
C ARG A 58 -0.47 -10.25 6.73
N ALA A 59 -1.57 -9.67 7.18
CA ALA A 59 -2.88 -9.93 6.59
C ALA A 59 -2.84 -9.64 5.09
N GLN A 60 -3.23 -10.60 4.30
CA GLN A 60 -3.40 -10.45 2.87
C GLN A 60 -4.67 -9.65 2.59
N ILE A 61 -4.69 -8.98 1.45
CA ILE A 61 -5.86 -8.23 1.02
C ILE A 61 -6.80 -9.21 0.32
N ALA A 62 -7.95 -9.44 0.93
CA ALA A 62 -9.01 -10.26 0.37
C ALA A 62 -9.97 -9.45 -0.50
N GLU A 63 -10.85 -10.13 -1.21
CA GLU A 63 -12.02 -9.49 -1.80
C GLU A 63 -12.85 -8.79 -0.71
N GLU A 64 -13.44 -7.66 -1.04
CA GLU A 64 -14.20 -6.82 -0.11
C GLU A 64 -13.45 -6.30 1.13
N SER A 65 -12.14 -6.51 1.25
CA SER A 65 -11.35 -5.99 2.36
C SER A 65 -11.41 -4.47 2.44
N VAL A 66 -11.39 -3.98 3.66
CA VAL A 66 -11.09 -2.58 3.94
C VAL A 66 -9.58 -2.40 3.91
N VAL A 67 -9.11 -1.53 3.02
CA VAL A 67 -7.70 -1.21 2.85
C VAL A 67 -7.42 0.23 3.22
N LYS A 68 -6.22 0.45 3.74
CA LYS A 68 -5.67 1.77 4.02
C LYS A 68 -4.43 1.97 3.17
N VAL A 69 -4.42 3.03 2.39
CA VAL A 69 -3.26 3.47 1.60
C VAL A 69 -2.71 4.74 2.22
N VAL A 70 -1.41 4.77 2.48
CA VAL A 70 -0.72 5.93 3.04
C VAL A 70 0.28 6.45 2.02
N ALA A 71 0.21 7.74 1.72
CA ALA A 71 1.14 8.43 0.85
C ALA A 71 2.27 9.08 1.66
N VAL A 72 3.51 8.77 1.33
CA VAL A 72 4.71 9.33 1.95
C VAL A 72 5.54 10.06 0.89
N PRO A 73 5.47 11.38 0.82
CA PRO A 73 6.32 12.17 -0.06
C PRO A 73 7.78 12.19 0.43
N ASP A 74 8.76 12.09 -0.46
CA ASP A 74 10.20 12.10 -0.12
C ASP A 74 10.63 13.38 0.64
N SER A 75 10.04 14.50 0.30
CA SER A 75 10.33 15.78 0.94
C SER A 75 9.63 15.99 2.29
N PHE A 76 8.94 14.96 2.81
CA PHE A 76 8.31 15.02 4.14
C PHE A 76 9.33 15.29 5.26
N ASN A 77 10.56 14.86 5.07
CA ASN A 77 11.67 15.06 6.00
C ASN A 77 12.56 16.29 5.67
N ALA A 78 12.19 17.10 4.68
CA ALA A 78 12.95 18.30 4.36
C ALA A 78 12.83 19.34 5.49
N ILE A 79 13.97 19.69 6.09
CA ILE A 79 14.09 20.68 7.16
C ILE A 79 13.49 22.01 6.68
N GLY A 80 12.41 22.46 7.32
CA GLY A 80 11.74 23.74 7.04
C GLY A 80 10.41 23.64 6.28
N GLY A 81 9.89 22.45 6.05
CA GLY A 81 8.66 22.23 5.28
C GLY A 81 7.39 22.09 6.13
N ASP A 82 7.00 23.15 6.84
CA ASP A 82 5.66 23.23 7.50
C ASP A 82 4.52 23.49 6.50
N THR A 83 4.73 23.25 5.22
CA THR A 83 3.67 23.34 4.24
C THR A 83 2.82 22.08 4.32
N VAL A 84 1.70 22.19 5.04
CA VAL A 84 0.69 21.15 5.05
C VAL A 84 0.21 20.90 3.62
N ARG A 85 0.63 19.76 3.07
CA ARG A 85 0.35 19.37 1.69
C ARG A 85 -1.13 19.07 1.50
N VAL A 86 -1.61 19.32 0.29
CA VAL A 86 -2.95 18.92 -0.14
C VAL A 86 -2.81 17.61 -0.91
N PHE A 87 -3.53 16.59 -0.48
CA PHE A 87 -3.61 15.29 -1.15
C PHE A 87 -4.95 15.16 -1.86
N THR A 88 -4.91 14.79 -3.12
CA THR A 88 -6.11 14.47 -3.91
C THR A 88 -6.13 12.99 -4.19
N TRP A 89 -7.07 12.28 -3.60
CA TRP A 89 -7.24 10.85 -3.77
C TRP A 89 -8.28 10.53 -4.83
N SER A 90 -8.02 9.47 -5.58
CA SER A 90 -8.96 8.92 -6.56
C SER A 90 -8.97 7.39 -6.50
N LYS A 91 -10.14 6.80 -6.63
CA LYS A 91 -10.35 5.36 -6.76
C LYS A 91 -10.89 5.08 -8.17
N ASN A 92 -10.19 4.25 -8.94
CA ASN A 92 -10.55 3.92 -10.33
C ASN A 92 -10.83 5.17 -11.17
N ASN A 93 -9.98 6.21 -11.05
CA ASN A 93 -10.08 7.53 -11.68
C ASN A 93 -11.24 8.42 -11.17
N PHE A 94 -12.03 7.98 -10.20
CA PHE A 94 -13.04 8.82 -9.56
C PHE A 94 -12.46 9.49 -8.31
N LYS A 95 -12.48 10.81 -8.31
CA LYS A 95 -11.98 11.61 -7.19
C LYS A 95 -12.86 11.46 -5.96
N ASP A 96 -12.25 11.18 -4.81
CA ASP A 96 -12.90 11.18 -3.51
C ASP A 96 -12.65 12.52 -2.79
N ALA A 97 -13.64 13.40 -2.82
CA ALA A 97 -13.56 14.70 -2.19
C ALA A 97 -13.55 14.62 -0.64
N ASN A 98 -14.15 13.57 -0.06
CA ASN A 98 -14.27 13.43 1.39
C ASN A 98 -12.94 13.03 2.04
N GLN A 99 -12.11 12.28 1.33
CA GLN A 99 -10.83 11.82 1.82
C GLN A 99 -9.65 12.64 1.26
N SER A 100 -9.92 13.55 0.30
CA SER A 100 -8.97 14.50 -0.23
C SER A 100 -8.90 15.77 0.62
N GLY A 101 -7.76 16.45 0.62
CA GLY A 101 -7.60 17.72 1.29
C GLY A 101 -6.24 17.91 1.96
N LYS A 102 -6.14 18.99 2.74
CA LYS A 102 -4.94 19.38 3.45
C LYS A 102 -4.58 18.38 4.54
N GLY A 103 -3.38 17.80 4.50
CA GLY A 103 -2.91 16.82 5.49
C GLY A 103 -3.55 15.42 5.38
N ARG A 104 -4.37 15.17 4.37
CA ARG A 104 -5.05 13.89 4.17
C ARG A 104 -4.13 12.87 3.50
N GLN A 105 -3.11 12.42 4.22
CA GLN A 105 -2.10 11.48 3.73
C GLN A 105 -2.60 10.04 3.59
N ALA A 106 -3.70 9.69 4.25
CA ALA A 106 -4.25 8.35 4.23
C ALA A 106 -5.60 8.32 3.51
N PHE A 107 -5.81 7.25 2.76
CA PHE A 107 -7.04 6.92 2.07
C PHE A 107 -7.53 5.55 2.54
N ILE A 108 -8.77 5.46 2.98
CA ILE A 108 -9.37 4.22 3.46
C ILE A 108 -10.57 3.90 2.56
N THR A 109 -10.58 2.69 2.01
CA THR A 109 -11.69 2.27 1.14
C THR A 109 -11.96 0.78 1.29
N LYS A 110 -13.20 0.40 1.08
CA LYS A 110 -13.58 -1.00 0.88
C LYS A 110 -13.38 -1.36 -0.59
N LEU A 111 -12.74 -2.50 -0.84
CA LEU A 111 -12.62 -3.05 -2.19
C LEU A 111 -13.97 -3.54 -2.68
N SER A 112 -14.21 -3.42 -3.98
CA SER A 112 -15.45 -3.89 -4.59
C SER A 112 -15.44 -5.42 -4.71
N PRO A 113 -16.59 -6.10 -4.54
CA PRO A 113 -16.68 -7.53 -4.76
C PRO A 113 -16.43 -7.84 -6.25
N PHE A 114 -15.86 -9.01 -6.51
CA PHE A 114 -15.67 -9.54 -7.88
C PHE A 114 -14.82 -8.66 -8.80
N THR A 115 -13.98 -7.81 -8.26
CA THR A 115 -13.01 -7.00 -9.03
C THR A 115 -11.65 -7.69 -9.09
N ASN A 116 -11.10 -7.84 -10.29
CA ASN A 116 -9.75 -8.38 -10.45
C ASN A 116 -8.68 -7.41 -9.94
N SER A 117 -8.93 -6.11 -10.00
CA SER A 117 -8.01 -5.09 -9.48
C SER A 117 -8.72 -3.76 -9.29
N GLU A 118 -8.24 -2.98 -8.32
CA GLU A 118 -8.63 -1.59 -8.13
C GLU A 118 -7.42 -0.68 -8.11
N ASN A 119 -7.55 0.49 -8.72
CA ASN A 119 -6.49 1.49 -8.77
C ASN A 119 -6.78 2.62 -7.78
N ILE A 120 -5.85 2.84 -6.88
CA ILE A 120 -5.87 3.97 -5.97
C ILE A 120 -4.75 4.93 -6.39
N SER A 121 -5.10 6.16 -6.68
CA SER A 121 -4.14 7.19 -7.05
C SER A 121 -4.20 8.36 -6.10
N VAL A 122 -3.04 8.99 -5.91
CA VAL A 122 -2.88 10.20 -5.13
C VAL A 122 -2.10 11.23 -5.94
N GLU A 123 -2.52 12.47 -5.83
CA GLU A 123 -1.80 13.64 -6.35
C GLU A 123 -1.49 14.58 -5.20
N THR A 124 -0.28 15.11 -5.16
CA THR A 124 0.12 16.19 -4.26
C THR A 124 1.16 17.08 -4.93
N GLY A 125 0.92 18.39 -4.95
CA GLY A 125 1.76 19.32 -5.73
C GLY A 125 1.76 18.93 -7.21
N ASN A 126 2.94 18.70 -7.77
CA ASN A 126 3.15 18.32 -9.18
C ASN A 126 3.43 16.81 -9.34
N THR A 127 3.25 16.04 -8.28
CA THR A 127 3.59 14.61 -8.25
C THR A 127 2.34 13.77 -8.07
N SER A 128 2.26 12.66 -8.80
CA SER A 128 1.20 11.68 -8.69
C SER A 128 1.75 10.26 -8.62
N LYS A 129 1.05 9.38 -7.93
CA LYS A 129 1.36 7.95 -7.86
C LYS A 129 0.08 7.14 -7.87
N THR A 130 0.12 6.02 -8.57
CA THR A 130 -0.98 5.05 -8.62
C THR A 130 -0.50 3.71 -8.09
N LEU A 131 -1.33 3.08 -7.29
CA LEU A 131 -1.17 1.73 -6.77
C LEU A 131 -2.30 0.87 -7.30
N SER A 132 -1.97 -0.25 -7.94
CA SER A 132 -2.94 -1.26 -8.35
C SER A 132 -3.03 -2.33 -7.27
N ILE A 133 -4.22 -2.55 -6.74
CA ILE A 133 -4.51 -3.52 -5.69
C ILE A 133 -5.19 -4.71 -6.34
N VAL A 134 -4.58 -5.89 -6.23
CA VAL A 134 -5.14 -7.16 -6.68
C VAL A 134 -5.52 -7.97 -5.43
N PRO A 135 -6.82 -8.18 -5.17
CA PRO A 135 -7.25 -9.00 -4.04
C PRO A 135 -6.86 -10.47 -4.24
N HIS A 136 -6.54 -11.14 -3.14
CA HIS A 136 -6.39 -12.58 -3.14
C HIS A 136 -7.75 -13.26 -3.02
N PRO A 137 -7.99 -14.35 -3.76
CA PRO A 137 -9.20 -15.12 -3.60
C PRO A 137 -9.26 -15.74 -2.19
N THR A 138 -10.43 -15.76 -1.61
CA THR A 138 -10.68 -16.44 -0.33
C THR A 138 -10.48 -17.94 -0.49
N ASN A 139 -9.90 -18.57 0.52
CA ASN A 139 -9.66 -20.02 0.56
C ASN A 139 -9.94 -20.60 1.95
N ILE A 140 -10.23 -21.89 2.00
CA ILE A 140 -10.42 -22.66 3.23
C ILE A 140 -9.52 -23.86 3.19
N SER A 141 -8.65 -24.00 4.19
CA SER A 141 -7.85 -25.20 4.41
C SER A 141 -8.44 -26.03 5.55
N LEU A 142 -8.45 -27.34 5.37
CA LEU A 142 -8.91 -28.30 6.36
C LEU A 142 -7.72 -29.12 6.86
N TYR A 143 -7.61 -29.25 8.17
CA TYR A 143 -6.58 -30.05 8.83
C TYR A 143 -7.22 -31.07 9.80
N GLU A 144 -6.61 -32.25 9.94
CA GLU A 144 -7.02 -33.20 10.97
C GLU A 144 -6.68 -32.64 12.36
N TYR A 145 -7.65 -32.67 13.26
CA TYR A 145 -7.46 -32.28 14.67
C TYR A 145 -7.49 -33.52 15.55
N SER A 146 -6.52 -33.64 16.45
CA SER A 146 -6.47 -34.66 17.50
C SER A 146 -6.46 -33.98 18.88
N PRO A 147 -7.34 -34.41 19.82
CA PRO A 147 -7.30 -33.87 21.18
C PRO A 147 -5.96 -34.07 21.90
N LEU A 148 -5.19 -35.11 21.51
CA LEU A 148 -3.91 -35.42 22.11
C LEU A 148 -2.74 -34.66 21.49
N PHE A 149 -2.76 -34.47 20.17
CA PHE A 149 -1.64 -33.90 19.41
C PHE A 149 -1.94 -32.50 18.82
N GLY A 150 -3.18 -32.01 18.94
CA GLY A 150 -3.61 -30.76 18.32
C GLY A 150 -3.83 -30.91 16.80
N THR A 151 -3.75 -29.80 16.11
CA THR A 151 -3.96 -29.74 14.67
C THR A 151 -2.70 -30.10 13.90
N ARG A 152 -2.85 -30.95 12.92
CA ARG A 152 -1.77 -31.45 12.06
C ARG A 152 -1.58 -30.54 10.85
N PHE A 153 -0.97 -29.37 11.07
CA PHE A 153 -0.76 -28.36 10.02
C PHE A 153 0.22 -28.80 8.91
N GLU A 154 1.00 -29.84 9.14
CA GLU A 154 1.93 -30.39 8.13
C GLU A 154 1.23 -31.05 6.95
N LYS A 155 -0.07 -31.39 7.09
CA LYS A 155 -0.84 -32.08 6.07
C LYS A 155 -2.22 -31.46 5.90
N GLU A 156 -2.37 -30.61 4.88
CA GLU A 156 -3.68 -30.15 4.45
C GLU A 156 -4.49 -31.30 3.82
N LEU A 157 -5.74 -31.39 4.20
CA LEU A 157 -6.67 -32.36 3.67
C LEU A 157 -7.27 -31.87 2.35
N THR A 158 -6.93 -32.54 1.26
CA THR A 158 -7.41 -32.26 -0.08
C THR A 158 -8.04 -33.50 -0.70
N GLY A 159 -9.16 -33.30 -1.41
CA GLY A 159 -9.84 -34.39 -2.12
C GLY A 159 -10.60 -35.34 -1.20
N SER A 160 -10.28 -36.67 -1.24
CA SER A 160 -10.96 -37.72 -0.46
C SER A 160 -10.10 -38.20 0.71
N LEU A 161 -10.70 -38.40 1.87
CA LEU A 161 -10.08 -38.94 3.06
C LEU A 161 -10.64 -40.33 3.32
N SER A 162 -9.74 -41.33 3.43
CA SER A 162 -10.11 -42.68 3.90
C SER A 162 -10.12 -42.67 5.42
N LEU A 163 -11.29 -42.92 6.02
CA LEU A 163 -11.45 -42.97 7.46
C LEU A 163 -11.15 -44.38 7.96
N THR A 164 -10.32 -44.47 8.99
CA THR A 164 -10.04 -45.69 9.73
C THR A 164 -10.75 -45.74 11.09
N LYS A 165 -11.49 -44.68 11.42
CA LYS A 165 -12.25 -44.46 12.66
C LYS A 165 -13.67 -44.03 12.32
N ASP A 166 -14.59 -44.20 13.28
CA ASP A 166 -15.99 -43.82 13.13
C ASP A 166 -16.20 -42.31 13.12
N ASP A 167 -15.27 -41.56 13.71
CA ASP A 167 -15.32 -40.09 13.79
C ASP A 167 -13.96 -39.46 13.50
N VAL A 168 -13.99 -38.29 12.89
CA VAL A 168 -12.82 -37.44 12.62
C VAL A 168 -13.19 -36.00 12.93
N THR A 169 -12.32 -35.31 13.64
CA THR A 169 -12.44 -33.88 13.90
C THR A 169 -11.53 -33.09 12.97
N PHE A 170 -12.04 -32.03 12.39
CA PHE A 170 -11.29 -31.15 11.52
C PHE A 170 -11.16 -29.77 12.13
N GLU A 171 -10.00 -29.16 11.96
CA GLU A 171 -9.84 -27.70 12.09
C GLU A 171 -9.98 -27.04 10.73
N VAL A 172 -10.84 -26.04 10.67
CA VAL A 172 -11.11 -25.23 9.47
C VAL A 172 -10.32 -23.95 9.59
N VAL A 173 -9.40 -23.71 8.67
CA VAL A 173 -8.60 -22.50 8.63
C VAL A 173 -9.01 -21.65 7.45
N PRO A 174 -9.69 -20.51 7.67
CA PRO A 174 -10.02 -19.56 6.61
C PRO A 174 -8.78 -18.73 6.25
N TRP A 175 -8.55 -18.54 4.95
CA TRP A 175 -7.49 -17.73 4.41
C TRP A 175 -8.06 -16.60 3.57
N PHE A 176 -7.50 -15.39 3.73
CA PHE A 176 -7.86 -14.24 2.90
C PHE A 176 -9.35 -13.89 3.00
N PHE A 177 -9.84 -13.78 4.21
CA PHE A 177 -11.18 -13.28 4.51
C PHE A 177 -11.12 -11.88 5.09
N SER A 178 -12.09 -11.03 4.71
CA SER A 178 -12.37 -9.79 5.39
C SER A 178 -13.20 -10.09 6.64
N ALA A 179 -12.69 -9.74 7.82
CA ALA A 179 -13.37 -9.96 9.08
C ALA A 179 -13.40 -8.65 9.89
N PRO A 180 -14.43 -7.83 9.75
CA PRO A 180 -14.52 -6.52 10.39
C PRO A 180 -14.49 -6.57 11.92
N ASN A 181 -14.77 -7.73 12.51
CA ASN A 181 -14.63 -7.96 13.95
C ASN A 181 -13.82 -9.24 14.20
N ARG A 182 -12.66 -9.12 14.85
CA ARG A 182 -11.85 -10.26 15.29
C ARG A 182 -12.58 -11.26 16.19
N ASN A 183 -13.72 -10.86 16.76
CA ASN A 183 -14.57 -11.70 17.63
C ASN A 183 -15.78 -12.29 16.89
N SER A 184 -15.98 -12.04 15.62
CA SER A 184 -16.98 -12.78 14.86
C SER A 184 -16.44 -14.20 14.68
N SER A 185 -16.97 -15.14 15.47
CA SER A 185 -16.81 -16.56 15.18
C SER A 185 -17.29 -16.78 13.75
N ILE A 186 -16.37 -17.14 12.87
CA ILE A 186 -16.70 -17.66 11.56
C ILE A 186 -17.21 -19.07 11.85
N LEU A 187 -18.51 -19.22 11.98
CA LEU A 187 -19.22 -20.50 12.00
C LEU A 187 -19.66 -20.82 10.59
#